data_c7ba32c03498545feedc1298eb64b756
#
_entry.id   c7ba32c03498545feedc1298eb64b756
#
_cell.length_a   1.000
_cell.length_b   1.000
_cell.length_c   1.000
_cell.angle_alpha   90.00
_cell.angle_beta   90.00
_cell.angle_gamma   90.00
#
_symmetry.space_group_name_H-M   'P 1'
#
loop_
_entity.id
_entity.type
_entity.pdbx_description
1 polymer ?
#
loop_
_entity_poly.entity_id
_entity_poly.type
_entity_poly.pdbx_seq_one_letter_code
_entity_poly.pdbx_strand_id
1 'polypeptide(L)'
;SVYSDGTYTPGEIVAEAKRLGLIVALTDHNTAAGLPEFMEAAKKLGVTAVPGVEFSTEYAGKELHLLGLFVLPEHYAAVERMVKEQHVLKEISNMELVERLNHAGYSIDYAKVKGRNPNGNANRAHMAAELLEQGYVTSIREAFDTILRDGGGFYVPPSRLQLIDVIKELRHIGVLPILAHPLQELTEPELRALLPDAIEAGLVGIETIHSSYTPERISLAERIAVEFSLLSSG
;
A
#
# COMPACT_ATOMS: atom_id res chain seq x y z
N SER A 1 -2.69 6.93 -6.15
CA SER A 1 -3.61 7.85 -6.83
C SER A 1 -4.98 7.92 -6.14
N VAL A 2 -5.96 8.58 -6.78
CA VAL A 2 -7.37 8.62 -6.31
C VAL A 2 -8.06 7.24 -6.27
N TYR A 3 -7.42 6.21 -6.76
CA TYR A 3 -7.90 4.82 -6.67
C TYR A 3 -7.54 4.16 -5.34
N SER A 4 -6.65 4.75 -4.54
CA SER A 4 -6.33 4.28 -3.18
C SER A 4 -6.37 5.41 -2.15
N ASP A 5 -5.27 6.01 -1.79
CA ASP A 5 -5.15 7.02 -0.74
C ASP A 5 -4.52 8.33 -1.22
N GLY A 6 -4.15 8.41 -2.50
CA GLY A 6 -3.63 9.62 -3.13
C GLY A 6 -4.73 10.59 -3.58
N THR A 7 -4.33 11.82 -3.88
CA THR A 7 -5.24 12.90 -4.30
C THR A 7 -5.17 13.21 -5.79
N TYR A 8 -4.13 12.74 -6.49
CA TYR A 8 -3.95 12.94 -7.93
C TYR A 8 -4.56 11.78 -8.73
N THR A 9 -5.14 12.08 -9.88
CA THR A 9 -5.49 11.07 -10.88
C THR A 9 -4.22 10.45 -11.48
N PRO A 10 -4.29 9.22 -12.02
CA PRO A 10 -3.16 8.62 -12.73
C PRO A 10 -2.60 9.50 -13.83
N GLY A 11 -3.47 10.22 -14.56
CA GLY A 11 -3.05 11.16 -15.60
C GLY A 11 -2.26 12.36 -15.07
N GLU A 12 -2.67 12.93 -13.93
CA GLU A 12 -1.94 14.02 -13.26
C GLU A 12 -0.57 13.57 -12.75
N ILE A 13 -0.45 12.34 -12.22
CA ILE A 13 0.83 11.76 -11.81
C ILE A 13 1.80 11.69 -12.99
N VAL A 14 1.34 11.20 -14.15
CA VAL A 14 2.16 11.12 -15.36
C VAL A 14 2.55 12.52 -15.86
N ALA A 15 1.63 13.49 -15.82
CA ALA A 15 1.93 14.85 -16.22
C ALA A 15 3.02 15.50 -15.34
N GLU A 16 2.97 15.25 -14.05
CA GLU A 16 3.97 15.71 -13.09
C GLU A 16 5.32 15.01 -13.31
N ALA A 17 5.33 13.69 -13.53
CA ALA A 17 6.54 12.94 -13.86
C ALA A 17 7.21 13.51 -15.14
N LYS A 18 6.41 13.84 -16.15
CA LYS A 18 6.92 14.51 -17.36
C LYS A 18 7.56 15.86 -17.05
N ARG A 19 6.89 16.67 -16.23
CA ARG A 19 7.41 18.00 -15.83
C ARG A 19 8.76 17.90 -15.13
N LEU A 20 8.94 16.84 -14.32
CA LEU A 20 10.15 16.58 -13.53
C LEU A 20 11.21 15.75 -14.28
N GLY A 21 10.90 15.22 -15.47
CA GLY A 21 11.81 14.35 -16.23
C GLY A 21 12.05 12.99 -15.57
N LEU A 22 11.05 12.45 -14.85
CA LEU A 22 11.16 11.21 -14.09
C LEU A 22 10.59 10.01 -14.86
N ILE A 23 11.13 8.84 -14.56
CA ILE A 23 10.44 7.55 -14.74
C ILE A 23 9.52 7.37 -13.54
N VAL A 24 8.28 6.94 -13.75
CA VAL A 24 7.30 6.83 -12.67
C VAL A 24 6.64 5.46 -12.65
N ALA A 25 6.46 4.90 -11.45
CA ALA A 25 5.60 3.75 -11.22
C ALA A 25 4.28 4.21 -10.59
N LEU A 26 3.16 3.59 -10.95
CA LEU A 26 1.91 3.68 -10.21
C LEU A 26 1.70 2.38 -9.45
N THR A 27 1.55 2.47 -8.13
CA THR A 27 1.47 1.33 -7.21
C THR A 27 0.37 1.55 -6.16
N ASP A 28 -0.87 1.77 -6.63
CA ASP A 28 -2.02 1.96 -5.73
C ASP A 28 -2.25 0.73 -4.82
N HIS A 29 -2.65 0.96 -3.58
CA HIS A 29 -2.91 -0.09 -2.61
C HIS A 29 -4.03 -1.03 -3.04
N ASN A 30 -3.70 -2.31 -3.18
CA ASN A 30 -4.62 -3.43 -3.43
C ASN A 30 -5.61 -3.18 -4.59
N THR A 31 -5.15 -2.53 -5.67
CA THR A 31 -5.96 -2.35 -6.88
C THR A 31 -5.11 -2.10 -8.12
N ALA A 32 -5.57 -2.62 -9.26
CA ALA A 32 -5.02 -2.32 -10.58
C ALA A 32 -5.90 -1.33 -11.37
N ALA A 33 -6.97 -0.79 -10.76
CA ALA A 33 -8.01 -0.03 -11.47
C ALA A 33 -7.48 1.25 -12.13
N GLY A 34 -6.45 1.90 -11.56
CA GLY A 34 -5.82 3.10 -12.11
C GLY A 34 -4.86 2.86 -13.28
N LEU A 35 -4.41 1.61 -13.48
CA LEU A 35 -3.34 1.30 -14.45
C LEU A 35 -3.72 1.57 -15.92
N PRO A 36 -4.95 1.29 -16.41
CA PRO A 36 -5.33 1.62 -17.78
C PRO A 36 -5.18 3.12 -18.10
N GLU A 37 -5.70 3.99 -17.22
CA GLU A 37 -5.58 5.45 -17.36
C GLU A 37 -4.11 5.89 -17.29
N PHE A 38 -3.35 5.36 -16.33
CA PHE A 38 -1.93 5.65 -16.15
C PHE A 38 -1.10 5.35 -17.40
N MET A 39 -1.25 4.14 -17.96
CA MET A 39 -0.50 3.70 -19.13
C MET A 39 -0.91 4.44 -20.41
N GLU A 40 -2.19 4.78 -20.56
CA GLU A 40 -2.67 5.61 -21.65
C GLU A 40 -2.07 7.03 -21.59
N ALA A 41 -2.09 7.65 -20.43
CA ALA A 41 -1.49 8.98 -20.20
C ALA A 41 0.02 8.95 -20.46
N ALA A 42 0.72 7.94 -19.98
CA ALA A 42 2.16 7.76 -20.18
C ALA A 42 2.52 7.67 -21.68
N LYS A 43 1.78 6.84 -22.43
CA LYS A 43 1.93 6.71 -23.88
C LYS A 43 1.70 8.06 -24.59
N LYS A 44 0.62 8.75 -24.24
CA LYS A 44 0.25 10.06 -24.84
C LYS A 44 1.28 11.14 -24.57
N LEU A 45 1.86 11.17 -23.37
CA LEU A 45 2.80 12.18 -22.94
C LEU A 45 4.27 11.81 -23.23
N GLY A 46 4.56 10.58 -23.67
CA GLY A 46 5.91 10.09 -23.91
C GLY A 46 6.73 9.93 -22.63
N VAL A 47 6.09 9.50 -21.52
CA VAL A 47 6.73 9.25 -20.22
C VAL A 47 7.02 7.77 -20.10
N THR A 48 8.20 7.42 -19.63
CA THR A 48 8.49 6.02 -19.22
C THR A 48 7.76 5.72 -17.92
N ALA A 49 6.85 4.77 -17.94
CA ALA A 49 5.98 4.44 -16.82
C ALA A 49 5.98 2.93 -16.54
N VAL A 50 5.92 2.56 -15.27
CA VAL A 50 5.91 1.19 -14.78
C VAL A 50 4.56 0.92 -14.10
N PRO A 51 3.70 0.04 -14.68
CA PRO A 51 2.45 -0.34 -14.02
C PRO A 51 2.73 -1.29 -12.85
N GLY A 52 2.14 -1.02 -11.70
CA GLY A 52 2.32 -1.83 -10.50
C GLY A 52 1.12 -1.78 -9.56
N VAL A 53 1.19 -2.55 -8.50
CA VAL A 53 0.21 -2.59 -7.40
C VAL A 53 0.97 -2.77 -6.10
N GLU A 54 0.56 -2.08 -5.04
CA GLU A 54 1.08 -2.28 -3.69
C GLU A 54 0.12 -3.17 -2.89
N PHE A 55 0.57 -4.36 -2.52
CA PHE A 55 -0.21 -5.32 -1.73
C PHE A 55 0.03 -5.11 -0.24
N SER A 56 -1.04 -4.97 0.53
CA SER A 56 -0.97 -5.07 1.99
C SER A 56 -0.90 -6.54 2.37
N THR A 57 0.21 -6.95 2.96
CA THR A 57 0.49 -8.34 3.33
C THR A 57 0.82 -8.48 4.81
N GLU A 58 0.95 -9.71 5.30
CA GLU A 58 1.35 -10.00 6.67
C GLU A 58 2.50 -11.03 6.68
N TYR A 59 3.46 -10.80 7.56
CA TYR A 59 4.50 -11.77 7.90
C TYR A 59 4.80 -11.71 9.40
N ALA A 60 4.76 -12.84 10.09
CA ALA A 60 5.03 -12.95 11.52
C ALA A 60 4.22 -11.96 12.39
N GLY A 61 2.96 -11.71 12.02
CA GLY A 61 2.05 -10.80 12.74
C GLY A 61 2.29 -9.32 12.47
N LYS A 62 3.18 -8.96 11.54
CA LYS A 62 3.43 -7.59 11.11
C LYS A 62 2.84 -7.33 9.73
N GLU A 63 2.25 -6.15 9.55
CA GLU A 63 1.86 -5.67 8.23
C GLU A 63 3.09 -5.27 7.44
N LEU A 64 3.23 -5.81 6.25
CA LEU A 64 4.30 -5.47 5.31
C LEU A 64 3.69 -5.19 3.95
N HIS A 65 4.25 -4.23 3.24
CA HIS A 65 3.81 -3.91 1.89
C HIS A 65 4.72 -4.54 0.84
N LEU A 66 4.12 -5.04 -0.23
CA LEU A 66 4.81 -5.67 -1.34
C LEU A 66 4.38 -5.02 -2.66
N LEU A 67 5.34 -4.46 -3.40
CA LEU A 67 5.08 -3.97 -4.75
C LEU A 67 5.11 -5.15 -5.72
N GLY A 68 4.08 -5.24 -6.58
CA GLY A 68 4.14 -6.02 -7.80
C GLY A 68 4.38 -5.05 -8.96
N LEU A 69 5.56 -5.07 -9.58
CA LEU A 69 5.88 -4.21 -10.71
C LEU A 69 5.74 -4.94 -12.05
N PHE A 70 5.47 -4.16 -13.12
CA PHE A 70 5.18 -4.66 -14.47
C PHE A 70 3.89 -5.48 -14.56
N VAL A 71 2.84 -5.00 -13.88
CA VAL A 71 1.49 -5.56 -13.95
C VAL A 71 0.86 -5.18 -15.29
N LEU A 72 0.96 -6.08 -16.28
CA LEU A 72 0.40 -5.89 -17.62
C LEU A 72 -1.10 -6.21 -17.63
N PRO A 73 -1.86 -5.81 -18.67
CA PRO A 73 -3.31 -6.04 -18.75
C PRO A 73 -3.74 -7.50 -18.55
N GLU A 74 -2.96 -8.47 -19.04
CA GLU A 74 -3.21 -9.90 -18.83
C GLU A 74 -3.14 -10.33 -17.35
N HIS A 75 -2.48 -9.56 -16.49
CA HIS A 75 -2.33 -9.84 -15.06
C HIS A 75 -3.48 -9.25 -14.20
N TYR A 76 -4.27 -8.28 -14.73
CA TYR A 76 -5.27 -7.57 -13.95
C TYR A 76 -6.27 -8.49 -13.26
N ALA A 77 -6.78 -9.50 -13.99
CA ALA A 77 -7.73 -10.45 -13.41
C ALA A 77 -7.13 -11.32 -12.30
N ALA A 78 -5.83 -11.64 -12.36
CA ALA A 78 -5.13 -12.35 -11.30
C ALA A 78 -4.95 -11.45 -10.06
N VAL A 79 -4.50 -10.21 -10.25
CA VAL A 79 -4.39 -9.21 -9.18
C VAL A 79 -5.72 -9.00 -8.47
N GLU A 80 -6.81 -8.77 -9.22
CA GLU A 80 -8.14 -8.56 -8.66
C GLU A 80 -8.64 -9.78 -7.85
N ARG A 81 -8.32 -11.02 -8.29
CA ARG A 81 -8.64 -12.23 -7.50
C ARG A 81 -7.88 -12.26 -6.18
N MET A 82 -6.57 -11.96 -6.19
CA MET A 82 -5.73 -11.96 -4.98
C MET A 82 -6.23 -11.00 -3.91
N VAL A 83 -6.74 -9.84 -4.32
CA VAL A 83 -7.16 -8.78 -3.37
C VAL A 83 -8.65 -8.77 -3.05
N LYS A 84 -9.47 -9.49 -3.81
CA LYS A 84 -10.94 -9.47 -3.66
C LYS A 84 -11.40 -9.87 -2.24
N GLU A 85 -10.86 -10.95 -1.72
CA GLU A 85 -11.20 -11.40 -0.35
C GLU A 85 -10.78 -10.36 0.68
N GLN A 86 -9.58 -9.79 0.53
CA GLN A 86 -9.10 -8.71 1.40
C GLN A 86 -10.00 -7.47 1.34
N HIS A 87 -10.52 -7.10 0.16
CA HIS A 87 -11.43 -5.97 0.04
C HIS A 87 -12.71 -6.21 0.86
N VAL A 88 -13.28 -7.42 0.80
CA VAL A 88 -14.46 -7.79 1.58
C VAL A 88 -14.14 -7.76 3.08
N LEU A 89 -13.04 -8.36 3.51
CA LEU A 89 -12.63 -8.37 4.92
C LEU A 89 -12.35 -6.96 5.45
N LYS A 90 -11.75 -6.11 4.65
CA LYS A 90 -11.51 -4.70 4.99
C LYS A 90 -12.82 -3.91 5.12
N GLU A 91 -13.78 -4.13 4.24
CA GLU A 91 -15.11 -3.51 4.32
C GLU A 91 -15.83 -3.93 5.62
N ILE A 92 -15.83 -5.21 5.96
CA ILE A 92 -16.39 -5.73 7.21
C ILE A 92 -15.70 -5.07 8.41
N SER A 93 -14.37 -5.06 8.46
CA SER A 93 -13.60 -4.44 9.55
C SER A 93 -13.91 -2.94 9.70
N ASN A 94 -14.08 -2.21 8.60
CA ASN A 94 -14.44 -0.80 8.64
C ASN A 94 -15.87 -0.59 9.17
N MET A 95 -16.83 -1.43 8.79
CA MET A 95 -18.20 -1.37 9.31
C MET A 95 -18.25 -1.66 10.82
N GLU A 96 -17.54 -2.69 11.26
CA GLU A 96 -17.40 -3.00 12.68
C GLU A 96 -16.75 -1.88 13.48
N LEU A 97 -15.72 -1.22 12.91
CA LEU A 97 -15.08 -0.07 13.54
C LEU A 97 -16.09 1.07 13.74
N VAL A 98 -16.87 1.40 12.71
CA VAL A 98 -17.91 2.44 12.81
C VAL A 98 -18.96 2.07 13.86
N GLU A 99 -19.41 0.82 13.91
CA GLU A 99 -20.37 0.35 14.91
C GLU A 99 -19.80 0.53 16.33
N ARG A 100 -18.56 0.14 16.58
CA ARG A 100 -17.90 0.32 17.88
C ARG A 100 -17.76 1.79 18.26
N LEU A 101 -17.37 2.65 17.29
CA LEU A 101 -17.27 4.10 17.50
C LEU A 101 -18.64 4.69 17.87
N ASN A 102 -19.69 4.33 17.15
CA ASN A 102 -21.06 4.80 17.41
C ASN A 102 -21.57 4.35 18.79
N HIS A 103 -21.29 3.10 19.21
CA HIS A 103 -21.60 2.61 20.56
C HIS A 103 -20.83 3.37 21.66
N ALA A 104 -19.63 3.87 21.35
CA ALA A 104 -18.83 4.69 22.27
C ALA A 104 -19.20 6.18 22.28
N GLY A 105 -20.20 6.58 21.49
CA GLY A 105 -20.70 7.95 21.43
C GLY A 105 -20.12 8.84 20.34
N TYR A 106 -19.28 8.28 19.46
CA TYR A 106 -18.84 8.98 18.23
C TYR A 106 -19.94 8.83 17.16
N SER A 107 -20.38 9.92 16.58
CA SER A 107 -21.44 9.89 15.54
C SER A 107 -20.83 9.81 14.14
N ILE A 108 -20.46 8.61 13.71
CA ILE A 108 -19.79 8.37 12.42
C ILE A 108 -20.77 7.74 11.42
N ASP A 109 -20.88 8.36 10.24
CA ASP A 109 -21.62 7.84 9.11
C ASP A 109 -20.68 7.14 8.13
N TYR A 110 -20.79 5.82 8.05
CA TYR A 110 -19.94 5.04 7.14
C TYR A 110 -20.10 5.40 5.66
N ALA A 111 -21.29 5.82 5.24
CA ALA A 111 -21.53 6.26 3.86
C ALA A 111 -20.69 7.51 3.53
N LYS A 112 -20.53 8.45 4.47
CA LYS A 112 -19.65 9.61 4.30
C LYS A 112 -18.20 9.21 4.22
N VAL A 113 -17.74 8.31 5.12
CA VAL A 113 -16.37 7.78 5.11
C VAL A 113 -16.06 7.13 3.75
N LYS A 114 -16.97 6.28 3.25
CA LYS A 114 -16.84 5.62 1.95
C LYS A 114 -16.86 6.61 0.78
N GLY A 115 -17.66 7.64 0.87
CA GLY A 115 -17.77 8.71 -0.14
C GLY A 115 -16.47 9.52 -0.32
N ARG A 116 -15.53 9.47 0.63
CA ARG A 116 -14.20 10.11 0.51
C ARG A 116 -13.28 9.40 -0.49
N ASN A 117 -13.56 8.12 -0.79
CA ASN A 117 -12.86 7.37 -1.84
C ASN A 117 -13.88 6.59 -2.70
N PRO A 118 -14.57 7.25 -3.63
CA PRO A 118 -15.63 6.63 -4.43
C PRO A 118 -15.10 5.55 -5.40
N ASN A 119 -13.81 5.58 -5.74
CA ASN A 119 -13.17 4.66 -6.68
C ASN A 119 -12.39 3.53 -6.01
N GLY A 120 -12.35 3.49 -4.67
CA GLY A 120 -11.60 2.50 -3.92
C GLY A 120 -12.25 2.17 -2.57
N ASN A 121 -11.54 1.39 -1.76
CA ASN A 121 -12.01 1.06 -0.42
C ASN A 121 -11.76 2.19 0.58
N ALA A 122 -12.68 2.37 1.52
CA ALA A 122 -12.43 3.19 2.69
C ALA A 122 -11.22 2.62 3.47
N ASN A 123 -10.46 3.51 4.10
CA ASN A 123 -9.33 3.16 4.95
C ASN A 123 -9.33 3.98 6.24
N ARG A 124 -8.40 3.69 7.15
CA ARG A 124 -8.29 4.41 8.43
C ARG A 124 -8.06 5.93 8.28
N ALA A 125 -7.37 6.36 7.21
CA ALA A 125 -7.16 7.79 6.98
C ALA A 125 -8.48 8.51 6.66
N HIS A 126 -9.38 7.87 5.90
CA HIS A 126 -10.73 8.42 5.65
C HIS A 126 -11.58 8.44 6.93
N MET A 127 -11.42 7.45 7.81
CA MET A 127 -12.05 7.44 9.14
C MET A 127 -11.51 8.56 10.03
N ALA A 128 -10.18 8.75 10.04
CA ALA A 128 -9.53 9.85 10.78
C ALA A 128 -10.00 11.23 10.27
N ALA A 129 -10.17 11.37 8.95
CA ALA A 129 -10.70 12.60 8.36
C ALA A 129 -12.14 12.87 8.79
N GLU A 130 -13.00 11.85 8.89
CA GLU A 130 -14.36 12.00 9.41
C GLU A 130 -14.37 12.39 10.89
N LEU A 131 -13.54 11.74 11.73
CA LEU A 131 -13.40 12.10 13.14
C LEU A 131 -12.94 13.55 13.33
N LEU A 132 -12.02 14.04 12.48
CA LEU A 132 -11.55 15.42 12.48
C LEU A 132 -12.66 16.38 12.07
N GLU A 133 -13.40 16.09 11.01
CA GLU A 133 -14.50 16.93 10.52
C GLU A 133 -15.64 17.04 11.54
N GLN A 134 -15.90 15.95 12.28
CA GLN A 134 -16.91 15.94 13.35
C GLN A 134 -16.39 16.59 14.66
N GLY A 135 -15.13 17.02 14.71
CA GLY A 135 -14.54 17.69 15.88
C GLY A 135 -14.18 16.76 17.04
N TYR A 136 -14.11 15.45 16.83
CA TYR A 136 -13.70 14.49 17.87
C TYR A 136 -12.21 14.47 18.12
N VAL A 137 -11.41 14.95 17.17
CA VAL A 137 -9.96 15.13 17.25
C VAL A 137 -9.56 16.44 16.60
N THR A 138 -8.35 16.94 16.92
CA THR A 138 -7.81 18.19 16.40
C THR A 138 -6.87 17.98 15.20
N SER A 139 -6.48 16.73 14.94
CA SER A 139 -5.63 16.37 13.81
C SER A 139 -5.83 14.89 13.41
N ILE A 140 -5.47 14.57 12.18
CA ILE A 140 -5.41 13.18 11.66
C ILE A 140 -4.47 12.34 12.54
N ARG A 141 -3.32 12.92 12.91
CA ARG A 141 -2.34 12.25 13.77
C ARG A 141 -2.93 11.87 15.13
N GLU A 142 -3.64 12.78 15.77
CA GLU A 142 -4.31 12.50 17.05
C GLU A 142 -5.30 11.34 16.92
N ALA A 143 -6.06 11.26 15.81
CA ALA A 143 -6.96 10.15 15.58
C ALA A 143 -6.22 8.79 15.56
N PHE A 144 -5.05 8.71 14.89
CA PHE A 144 -4.23 7.50 14.86
C PHE A 144 -3.54 7.18 16.19
N ASP A 145 -3.12 8.22 16.93
CA ASP A 145 -2.42 8.04 18.23
C ASP A 145 -3.39 7.64 19.34
N THR A 146 -4.71 7.85 19.17
CA THR A 146 -5.75 7.62 20.19
C THR A 146 -6.84 6.65 19.75
N ILE A 147 -7.83 7.13 19.00
CA ILE A 147 -9.09 6.42 18.68
C ILE A 147 -8.85 5.23 17.75
N LEU A 148 -8.01 5.41 16.72
CA LEU A 148 -7.74 4.44 15.66
C LEU A 148 -6.43 3.67 15.88
N ARG A 149 -5.84 3.75 17.07
CA ARG A 149 -4.57 3.11 17.40
C ARG A 149 -4.69 1.58 17.33
N ASP A 150 -3.68 0.93 16.73
CA ASP A 150 -3.55 -0.52 16.72
C ASP A 150 -3.40 -1.07 18.14
N GLY A 151 -4.13 -2.14 18.46
CA GLY A 151 -4.02 -2.86 19.73
C GLY A 151 -4.51 -2.10 20.98
N GLY A 152 -5.08 -0.92 20.85
CA GLY A 152 -5.48 -0.14 22.02
C GLY A 152 -6.74 0.71 21.86
N GLY A 153 -7.42 0.57 20.73
CA GLY A 153 -8.60 1.36 20.43
C GLY A 153 -9.75 0.53 19.90
N PHE A 154 -10.53 1.14 19.05
CA PHE A 154 -11.71 0.53 18.44
C PHE A 154 -11.38 -0.33 17.20
N TYR A 155 -10.19 -0.13 16.62
CA TYR A 155 -9.77 -0.78 15.39
C TYR A 155 -9.30 -2.22 15.63
N VAL A 156 -9.84 -3.15 14.82
CA VAL A 156 -9.34 -4.52 14.69
C VAL A 156 -8.92 -4.72 13.24
N PRO A 157 -7.64 -4.99 12.97
CA PRO A 157 -7.17 -5.23 11.62
C PRO A 157 -7.89 -6.39 10.96
N PRO A 158 -8.28 -6.30 9.67
CA PRO A 158 -8.74 -7.44 8.91
C PRO A 158 -7.59 -8.45 8.71
N SER A 159 -7.93 -9.70 8.43
CA SER A 159 -6.95 -10.68 7.94
C SER A 159 -6.30 -10.18 6.66
N ARG A 160 -5.01 -10.49 6.47
CA ARG A 160 -4.22 -10.07 5.31
C ARG A 160 -3.67 -11.25 4.54
N LEU A 161 -3.31 -11.00 3.28
CA LEU A 161 -2.58 -11.97 2.47
C LEU A 161 -1.20 -12.24 3.11
N GLN A 162 -0.77 -13.51 3.08
CA GLN A 162 0.57 -13.86 3.57
C GLN A 162 1.63 -13.43 2.56
N LEU A 163 2.63 -12.68 3.01
CA LEU A 163 3.69 -12.10 2.17
C LEU A 163 4.32 -13.13 1.23
N ILE A 164 4.71 -14.28 1.77
CA ILE A 164 5.39 -15.34 1.00
C ILE A 164 4.50 -15.90 -0.11
N ASP A 165 3.20 -16.06 0.16
CA ASP A 165 2.26 -16.58 -0.84
C ASP A 165 2.02 -15.56 -1.96
N VAL A 166 1.93 -14.28 -1.63
CA VAL A 166 1.80 -13.20 -2.64
C VAL A 166 3.05 -13.12 -3.51
N ILE A 167 4.25 -13.24 -2.93
CA ILE A 167 5.51 -13.28 -3.70
C ILE A 167 5.49 -14.42 -4.74
N LYS A 168 5.14 -15.63 -4.30
CA LYS A 168 5.05 -16.81 -5.19
C LYS A 168 4.05 -16.61 -6.32
N GLU A 169 2.86 -16.09 -6.00
CA GLU A 169 1.81 -15.86 -7.01
C GLU A 169 2.24 -14.79 -8.02
N LEU A 170 2.81 -13.66 -7.58
CA LEU A 170 3.33 -12.63 -8.46
C LEU A 170 4.41 -13.18 -9.40
N ARG A 171 5.35 -13.96 -8.88
CA ARG A 171 6.38 -14.62 -9.71
C ARG A 171 5.79 -15.59 -10.72
N HIS A 172 4.78 -16.36 -10.29
CA HIS A 172 4.10 -17.32 -11.18
C HIS A 172 3.47 -16.64 -12.39
N ILE A 173 2.88 -15.46 -12.22
CA ILE A 173 2.27 -14.69 -13.31
C ILE A 173 3.25 -13.75 -14.03
N GLY A 174 4.53 -13.73 -13.69
CA GLY A 174 5.56 -12.92 -14.36
C GLY A 174 5.69 -11.47 -13.84
N VAL A 175 5.02 -11.12 -12.76
CA VAL A 175 5.13 -9.81 -12.07
C VAL A 175 6.34 -9.83 -11.12
N LEU A 176 7.04 -8.70 -11.00
CA LEU A 176 8.23 -8.57 -10.17
C LEU A 176 7.89 -8.12 -8.74
N PRO A 177 8.07 -8.97 -7.71
CA PRO A 177 7.83 -8.60 -6.31
C PRO A 177 9.02 -7.84 -5.73
N ILE A 178 8.74 -6.64 -5.17
CA ILE A 178 9.68 -5.77 -4.47
C ILE A 178 9.13 -5.50 -3.08
N LEU A 179 9.90 -5.73 -2.02
CA LEU A 179 9.45 -5.42 -0.66
C LEU A 179 9.48 -3.90 -0.43
N ALA A 180 8.31 -3.30 -0.22
CA ALA A 180 8.14 -1.86 -0.06
C ALA A 180 8.64 -1.41 1.33
N HIS A 181 9.35 -0.28 1.38
CA HIS A 181 9.79 0.42 2.60
C HIS A 181 10.00 -0.45 3.86
N PRO A 182 10.76 -1.58 3.78
CA PRO A 182 10.79 -2.59 4.83
C PRO A 182 11.26 -2.07 6.19
N LEU A 183 12.13 -1.06 6.23
CA LEU A 183 12.64 -0.48 7.46
C LEU A 183 11.66 0.48 8.17
N GLN A 184 10.42 0.63 7.68
CA GLN A 184 9.36 1.26 8.47
C GLN A 184 8.84 0.33 9.55
N GLU A 185 8.61 -0.94 9.19
CA GLU A 185 7.93 -1.93 10.03
C GLU A 185 8.88 -2.95 10.66
N LEU A 186 10.07 -3.15 10.03
CA LEU A 186 11.05 -4.13 10.46
C LEU A 186 12.32 -3.45 10.99
N THR A 187 12.86 -4.03 12.04
CA THR A 187 14.26 -3.80 12.42
C THR A 187 15.22 -4.49 11.45
N GLU A 188 16.49 -4.09 11.43
CA GLU A 188 17.50 -4.74 10.60
C GLU A 188 17.58 -6.27 10.84
N PRO A 189 17.61 -6.79 12.08
CA PRO A 189 17.63 -8.23 12.31
C PRO A 189 16.39 -8.95 11.78
N GLU A 190 15.20 -8.36 11.91
CA GLU A 190 13.94 -8.93 11.40
C GLU A 190 13.94 -8.96 9.87
N LEU A 191 14.39 -7.89 9.21
CA LEU A 191 14.50 -7.86 7.76
C LEU A 191 15.47 -8.93 7.26
N ARG A 192 16.64 -9.06 7.89
CA ARG A 192 17.64 -10.08 7.54
C ARG A 192 17.12 -11.51 7.76
N ALA A 193 16.27 -11.72 8.75
CA ALA A 193 15.63 -13.02 9.01
C ALA A 193 14.57 -13.36 7.96
N LEU A 194 13.83 -12.38 7.46
CA LEU A 194 12.79 -12.55 6.43
C LEU A 194 13.38 -12.83 5.03
N LEU A 195 14.44 -12.13 4.66
CA LEU A 195 14.93 -12.11 3.28
C LEU A 195 15.27 -13.49 2.67
N PRO A 196 15.87 -14.46 3.38
CA PRO A 196 16.11 -15.78 2.80
C PRO A 196 14.83 -16.46 2.30
N ASP A 197 13.78 -16.50 3.11
CA ASP A 197 12.49 -17.12 2.76
C ASP A 197 11.80 -16.34 1.62
N ALA A 198 11.85 -15.02 1.67
CA ALA A 198 11.26 -14.16 0.64
C ALA A 198 11.99 -14.31 -0.72
N ILE A 199 13.32 -14.42 -0.73
CA ILE A 199 14.12 -14.64 -1.94
C ILE A 199 13.86 -16.03 -2.50
N GLU A 200 13.78 -17.06 -1.67
CA GLU A 200 13.42 -18.42 -2.11
C GLU A 200 12.01 -18.42 -2.74
N ALA A 201 11.07 -17.65 -2.21
CA ALA A 201 9.76 -17.46 -2.79
C ALA A 201 9.77 -16.67 -4.13
N GLY A 202 10.84 -15.93 -4.41
CA GLY A 202 11.03 -15.19 -5.65
C GLY A 202 11.08 -13.68 -5.53
N LEU A 203 11.25 -13.11 -4.31
CA LEU A 203 11.50 -11.68 -4.14
C LEU A 203 12.72 -11.24 -4.94
N VAL A 204 12.62 -10.15 -5.70
CA VAL A 204 13.71 -9.68 -6.58
C VAL A 204 14.33 -8.36 -6.12
N GLY A 205 13.73 -7.64 -5.20
CA GLY A 205 14.26 -6.36 -4.73
C GLY A 205 13.60 -5.86 -3.46
N ILE A 206 14.15 -4.77 -2.93
CA ILE A 206 13.62 -4.01 -1.81
C ILE A 206 13.63 -2.52 -2.13
N GLU A 207 12.72 -1.76 -1.56
CA GLU A 207 12.75 -0.31 -1.62
C GLU A 207 13.81 0.22 -0.65
N THR A 208 14.81 0.92 -1.23
CA THR A 208 15.96 1.43 -0.47
C THR A 208 15.86 2.91 -0.19
N ILE A 209 15.11 3.65 -1.02
CA ILE A 209 14.86 5.08 -0.87
C ILE A 209 13.37 5.28 -0.64
N HIS A 210 13.02 5.89 0.49
CA HIS A 210 11.64 6.22 0.82
C HIS A 210 11.59 7.57 1.55
N SER A 211 10.51 8.34 1.36
CA SER A 211 10.36 9.70 1.92
C SER A 211 10.45 9.77 3.45
N SER A 212 10.15 8.68 4.14
CA SER A 212 10.27 8.57 5.61
C SER A 212 11.64 8.09 6.10
N TYR A 213 12.55 7.70 5.18
CA TYR A 213 13.85 7.18 5.56
C TYR A 213 14.84 8.32 5.85
N THR A 214 15.61 8.16 6.93
CA THR A 214 16.80 8.97 7.17
C THR A 214 17.94 8.50 6.26
N PRO A 215 18.98 9.34 6.05
CA PRO A 215 20.16 8.92 5.27
C PRO A 215 20.80 7.61 5.77
N GLU A 216 20.79 7.37 7.08
CA GLU A 216 21.32 6.14 7.69
C GLU A 216 20.46 4.92 7.32
N ARG A 217 19.12 5.07 7.29
CA ARG A 217 18.20 4.01 6.85
C ARG A 217 18.36 3.71 5.36
N ILE A 218 18.50 4.73 4.52
CA ILE A 218 18.79 4.57 3.09
C ILE A 218 20.08 3.76 2.92
N SER A 219 21.19 4.20 3.54
CA SER A 219 22.47 3.50 3.47
C SER A 219 22.40 2.08 4.01
N LEU A 220 21.59 1.81 5.03
CA LEU A 220 21.36 0.46 5.55
C LEU A 220 20.61 -0.40 4.52
N ALA A 221 19.52 0.11 3.96
CA ALA A 221 18.72 -0.61 2.97
C ALA A 221 19.53 -0.95 1.71
N GLU A 222 20.34 0.01 1.21
CA GLU A 222 21.24 -0.20 0.07
C GLU A 222 22.29 -1.30 0.35
N ARG A 223 22.92 -1.29 1.54
CA ARG A 223 23.87 -2.35 1.93
C ARG A 223 23.20 -3.72 1.98
N ILE A 224 21.99 -3.81 2.54
CA ILE A 224 21.22 -5.06 2.60
C ILE A 224 20.87 -5.52 1.17
N ALA A 225 20.42 -4.62 0.30
CA ALA A 225 20.11 -4.97 -1.09
C ALA A 225 21.34 -5.56 -1.81
N VAL A 226 22.51 -4.94 -1.68
CA VAL A 226 23.77 -5.44 -2.26
C VAL A 226 24.16 -6.81 -1.66
N GLU A 227 24.11 -6.96 -0.34
CA GLU A 227 24.48 -8.20 0.36
C GLU A 227 23.63 -9.40 -0.08
N PHE A 228 22.32 -9.19 -0.25
CA PHE A 228 21.38 -10.22 -0.67
C PHE A 228 21.17 -10.30 -2.19
N SER A 229 21.93 -9.54 -2.98
CA SER A 229 21.83 -9.47 -4.45
C SER A 229 20.43 -9.08 -4.92
N LEU A 230 19.78 -8.17 -4.22
CA LEU A 230 18.46 -7.64 -4.52
C LEU A 230 18.55 -6.33 -5.33
N LEU A 231 17.55 -6.08 -6.15
CA LEU A 231 17.37 -4.80 -6.81
C LEU A 231 16.99 -3.71 -5.79
N SER A 232 17.49 -2.50 -6.02
CA SER A 232 17.08 -1.31 -5.29
C SER A 232 15.96 -0.58 -6.06
N SER A 233 14.93 -0.14 -5.36
CA SER A 233 13.89 0.75 -5.87
C SER A 233 13.66 1.92 -4.91
N GLY A 234 12.88 2.93 -5.35
CA GLY A 234 12.52 4.10 -4.56
C GLY A 234 12.19 5.30 -5.41
#